data_d4a7b18bace548ef5ab3a132e6c9fdf0
#
_entry.id   d4a7b18bace548ef5ab3a132e6c9fdf0
#
_cell.length_a   1.000
_cell.length_b   1.000
_cell.length_c   1.000
_cell.angle_alpha   90.00
_cell.angle_beta   90.00
_cell.angle_gamma   90.00
#
_symmetry.space_group_name_H-M   'P 1'
#
loop_
_entity.id
_entity.type
_entity.pdbx_description
1 polymer ?
#
loop_
_entity_poly.entity_id
_entity_poly.type
_entity_poly.pdbx_seq_one_letter_code
_entity_poly.pdbx_strand_id
1 'polypeptide(L)'
;IRGGYGGDTSIALRMAYFKSTKWIIEEFPLGVGWYGYRFVYPTYNFYLADKNVIMYHCHNIFLNIWAELGAHGLLAFLVIWFGIFLPAGWKLAYHGRSLWLKAMGRGYVLATVGIIVGGLTDHVYFNTQMGLLFWTLGGLTLLCARLNEQCD
;
A
#
# COMPACT_ATOMS: atom_id res chain seq x y z
N ILE A 1 -27.61 9.65 18.31
CA ILE A 1 -26.54 10.01 19.25
C ILE A 1 -25.61 10.94 18.48
N ARG A 2 -25.75 12.26 18.70
CA ARG A 2 -24.83 13.29 18.22
C ARG A 2 -23.58 13.21 19.10
N GLY A 3 -22.63 12.38 18.75
CA GLY A 3 -21.28 12.41 19.28
C GLY A 3 -20.46 13.36 18.43
N GLY A 4 -20.39 14.64 18.80
CA GLY A 4 -19.52 15.60 18.17
C GLY A 4 -18.06 15.22 18.44
N TYR A 5 -17.37 14.69 17.46
CA TYR A 5 -15.92 14.72 17.45
C TYR A 5 -15.52 16.12 16.98
N GLY A 6 -15.21 16.99 17.93
CA GLY A 6 -14.61 18.30 17.70
C GLY A 6 -13.16 18.16 17.28
N GLY A 7 -12.92 17.52 16.12
CA GLY A 7 -11.63 17.33 15.51
C GLY A 7 -11.79 17.34 13.99
N ASP A 8 -10.71 17.40 13.25
CA ASP A 8 -10.71 17.34 11.79
C ASP A 8 -11.59 16.17 11.31
N THR A 9 -12.65 16.48 10.58
CA THR A 9 -13.63 15.52 10.08
C THR A 9 -12.96 14.43 9.22
N SER A 10 -11.88 14.75 8.54
CA SER A 10 -11.08 13.82 7.73
C SER A 10 -10.45 12.72 8.58
N ILE A 11 -9.90 13.05 9.75
CA ILE A 11 -9.30 12.05 10.66
C ILE A 11 -10.38 11.14 11.24
N ALA A 12 -11.51 11.72 11.67
CA ALA A 12 -12.63 10.97 12.21
C ALA A 12 -13.19 9.95 11.20
N LEU A 13 -13.30 10.35 9.93
CA LEU A 13 -13.74 9.48 8.84
C LEU A 13 -12.75 8.32 8.62
N ARG A 14 -11.43 8.59 8.56
CA ARG A 14 -10.41 7.53 8.43
C ARG A 14 -10.45 6.54 9.58
N MET A 15 -10.65 7.01 10.81
CA MET A 15 -10.79 6.13 11.98
C MET A 15 -12.03 5.25 11.89
N ALA A 16 -13.14 5.77 11.35
CA ALA A 16 -14.34 4.99 11.08
C ALA A 16 -14.07 3.88 10.03
N TYR A 17 -13.37 4.22 8.93
CA TYR A 17 -12.98 3.24 7.91
C TYR A 17 -12.07 2.16 8.47
N PHE A 18 -11.07 2.51 9.28
CA PHE A 18 -10.17 1.53 9.90
C PHE A 18 -10.91 0.55 10.83
N LYS A 19 -11.84 1.07 11.64
CA LYS A 19 -12.68 0.22 12.50
C LYS A 19 -13.56 -0.74 11.70
N SER A 20 -14.22 -0.26 10.64
CA SER A 20 -15.01 -1.11 9.73
C SER A 20 -14.13 -2.14 9.02
N THR A 21 -12.95 -1.74 8.56
CA THR A 21 -12.00 -2.64 7.90
C THR A 21 -11.53 -3.75 8.81
N LYS A 22 -11.33 -3.48 10.10
CA LYS A 22 -10.98 -4.52 11.08
C LYS A 22 -12.04 -5.64 11.13
N TRP A 23 -13.33 -5.28 11.16
CA TRP A 23 -14.41 -6.27 11.10
C TRP A 23 -14.39 -7.09 9.81
N ILE A 24 -14.14 -6.45 8.67
CA ILE A 24 -14.02 -7.14 7.37
C ILE A 24 -12.87 -8.16 7.41
N ILE A 25 -11.70 -7.77 7.93
CA ILE A 25 -10.52 -8.65 8.04
C ILE A 25 -10.80 -9.85 8.95
N GLU A 26 -11.49 -9.64 10.07
CA GLU A 26 -11.84 -10.70 11.02
C GLU A 26 -12.82 -11.71 10.42
N GLU A 27 -13.78 -11.26 9.62
CA GLU A 27 -14.79 -12.14 9.02
C GLU A 27 -14.30 -12.80 7.72
N PHE A 28 -13.41 -12.13 6.97
CA PHE A 28 -12.85 -12.64 5.72
C PHE A 28 -11.31 -12.82 5.81
N PRO A 29 -10.81 -13.82 6.53
CA PRO A 29 -9.37 -13.99 6.74
C PRO A 29 -8.57 -14.25 5.45
N LEU A 30 -9.21 -14.76 4.41
CA LEU A 30 -8.62 -14.95 3.08
C LEU A 30 -8.77 -13.72 2.16
N GLY A 31 -9.43 -12.66 2.66
CA GLY A 31 -9.74 -11.45 1.93
C GLY A 31 -11.04 -11.52 1.15
N VAL A 32 -11.57 -10.36 0.78
CA VAL A 32 -12.84 -10.22 0.03
C VAL A 32 -12.65 -10.22 -1.49
N GLY A 33 -11.43 -10.43 -1.96
CA GLY A 33 -11.05 -10.36 -3.37
C GLY A 33 -10.59 -8.96 -3.79
N TRP A 34 -9.78 -8.94 -4.86
CA TRP A 34 -9.28 -7.70 -5.45
C TRP A 34 -10.44 -6.77 -5.86
N TYR A 35 -10.39 -5.51 -5.45
CA TYR A 35 -11.48 -4.55 -5.61
C TYR A 35 -12.80 -4.95 -4.92
N GLY A 36 -12.79 -5.97 -4.06
CA GLY A 36 -13.97 -6.47 -3.35
C GLY A 36 -14.41 -5.57 -2.20
N TYR A 37 -13.49 -4.76 -1.66
CA TYR A 37 -13.74 -3.89 -0.50
C TYR A 37 -15.02 -3.04 -0.66
N ARG A 38 -15.22 -2.40 -1.80
CA ARG A 38 -16.37 -1.53 -2.09
C ARG A 38 -17.72 -2.22 -2.01
N PHE A 39 -17.77 -3.54 -2.25
CA PHE A 39 -19.03 -4.31 -2.22
C PHE A 39 -19.36 -4.79 -0.82
N VAL A 40 -18.35 -5.02 0.00
CA VAL A 40 -18.50 -5.54 1.36
C VAL A 40 -18.63 -4.41 2.37
N TYR A 41 -17.92 -3.29 2.18
CA TYR A 41 -17.91 -2.16 3.11
C TYR A 41 -19.28 -1.64 3.52
N PRO A 42 -20.31 -1.50 2.65
CA PRO A 42 -21.63 -1.01 3.04
C PRO A 42 -22.27 -1.80 4.18
N THR A 43 -22.05 -3.13 4.22
CA THR A 43 -22.54 -4.02 5.29
C THR A 43 -21.86 -3.74 6.63
N TYR A 44 -20.59 -3.30 6.61
CA TYR A 44 -19.76 -3.01 7.80
C TYR A 44 -19.66 -1.52 8.12
N ASN A 45 -20.44 -0.69 7.45
CA ASN A 45 -20.48 0.75 7.72
C ASN A 45 -21.27 1.06 9.00
N PHE A 46 -20.71 0.69 10.17
CA PHE A 46 -21.35 0.90 11.46
C PHE A 46 -21.16 2.32 12.02
N TYR A 47 -20.13 3.01 11.56
CA TYR A 47 -19.62 4.23 12.19
C TYR A 47 -20.00 5.52 11.45
N LEU A 48 -20.42 5.45 10.18
CA LEU A 48 -20.87 6.60 9.42
C LEU A 48 -22.40 6.77 9.52
N ALA A 49 -22.85 8.01 9.52
CA ALA A 49 -24.28 8.36 9.53
C ALA A 49 -24.95 7.97 8.18
N ASP A 50 -24.28 8.23 7.07
CA ASP A 50 -24.75 7.84 5.75
C ASP A 50 -24.39 6.37 5.47
N LYS A 51 -25.40 5.54 5.31
CA LYS A 51 -25.26 4.11 5.04
C LYS A 51 -25.06 3.78 3.57
N ASN A 52 -25.31 4.75 2.68
CA ASN A 52 -25.22 4.57 1.23
C ASN A 52 -23.84 4.97 0.67
N VAL A 53 -22.89 5.32 1.53
CA VAL A 53 -21.55 5.69 1.10
C VAL A 53 -20.84 4.48 0.47
N ILE A 54 -20.48 4.61 -0.80
CA ILE A 54 -19.65 3.63 -1.50
C ILE A 54 -18.19 3.99 -1.25
N MET A 55 -17.51 3.17 -0.45
CA MET A 55 -16.08 3.32 -0.19
C MET A 55 -15.30 2.31 -1.01
N TYR A 56 -14.39 2.82 -1.82
CA TYR A 56 -13.55 1.99 -2.70
C TYR A 56 -12.36 1.39 -1.96
N HIS A 57 -11.89 2.03 -0.90
CA HIS A 57 -10.73 1.62 -0.10
C HIS A 57 -10.76 2.26 1.29
N CYS A 58 -9.99 1.70 2.23
CA CYS A 58 -10.00 2.14 3.63
C CYS A 58 -9.02 3.30 3.95
N HIS A 59 -8.43 3.97 2.97
CA HIS A 59 -7.39 5.01 3.15
C HIS A 59 -6.16 4.55 3.94
N ASN A 60 -5.75 3.31 3.75
CA ASN A 60 -4.49 2.75 4.22
C ASN A 60 -4.11 1.58 3.33
N ILE A 61 -2.91 1.63 2.72
CA ILE A 61 -2.49 0.63 1.74
C ILE A 61 -2.39 -0.77 2.35
N PHE A 62 -1.86 -0.89 3.56
CA PHE A 62 -1.61 -2.18 4.21
C PHE A 62 -2.92 -2.82 4.67
N LEU A 63 -3.79 -2.04 5.29
CA LEU A 63 -5.11 -2.51 5.71
C LEU A 63 -5.98 -2.89 4.51
N ASN A 64 -5.90 -2.12 3.42
CA ASN A 64 -6.69 -2.42 2.23
C ASN A 64 -6.22 -3.71 1.55
N ILE A 65 -4.91 -3.90 1.39
CA ILE A 65 -4.35 -5.15 0.85
C ILE A 65 -4.71 -6.33 1.75
N TRP A 66 -4.66 -6.16 3.06
CA TRP A 66 -5.08 -7.21 3.99
C TRP A 66 -6.56 -7.54 3.86
N ALA A 67 -7.42 -6.54 3.82
CA ALA A 67 -8.87 -6.76 3.66
C ALA A 67 -9.23 -7.42 2.32
N GLU A 68 -8.54 -7.07 1.23
CA GLU A 68 -8.84 -7.60 -0.11
C GLU A 68 -8.17 -8.94 -0.41
N LEU A 69 -6.89 -9.10 -0.05
CA LEU A 69 -6.10 -10.27 -0.40
C LEU A 69 -5.77 -11.18 0.80
N GLY A 70 -6.30 -10.86 1.99
CA GLY A 70 -6.01 -11.59 3.20
C GLY A 70 -4.58 -11.40 3.73
N ALA A 71 -4.26 -12.05 4.85
CA ALA A 71 -2.94 -11.97 5.47
C ALA A 71 -1.83 -12.49 4.55
N HIS A 72 -2.12 -13.53 3.76
CA HIS A 72 -1.15 -14.11 2.81
C HIS A 72 -0.81 -13.15 1.67
N GLY A 73 -1.81 -12.41 1.14
CA GLY A 73 -1.57 -11.40 0.12
C GLY A 73 -0.78 -10.22 0.64
N LEU A 74 -1.08 -9.75 1.85
CA LEU A 74 -0.28 -8.72 2.53
C LEU A 74 1.17 -9.21 2.74
N LEU A 75 1.36 -10.44 3.23
CA LEU A 75 2.70 -11.00 3.43
C LEU A 75 3.48 -11.07 2.12
N ALA A 76 2.87 -11.58 1.05
CA ALA A 76 3.50 -11.64 -0.27
C ALA A 76 3.90 -10.24 -0.76
N PHE A 77 3.02 -9.26 -0.62
CA PHE A 77 3.30 -7.87 -0.97
C PHE A 77 4.49 -7.30 -0.18
N LEU A 78 4.53 -7.52 1.14
CA LEU A 78 5.63 -7.06 2.00
C LEU A 78 6.95 -7.74 1.65
N VAL A 79 6.94 -9.06 1.38
CA VAL A 79 8.13 -9.81 0.97
C VAL A 79 8.69 -9.29 -0.36
N ILE A 80 7.83 -9.07 -1.35
CA ILE A 80 8.28 -8.53 -2.63
C ILE A 80 8.83 -7.11 -2.46
N TRP A 81 8.13 -6.26 -1.75
CA TRP A 81 8.52 -4.87 -1.59
C TRP A 81 9.78 -4.70 -0.74
N PHE A 82 9.75 -5.22 0.49
CA PHE A 82 10.83 -5.04 1.47
C PHE A 82 11.92 -6.10 1.38
N GLY A 83 11.61 -7.30 0.88
CA GLY A 83 12.57 -8.39 0.76
C GLY A 83 13.27 -8.45 -0.60
N ILE A 84 12.68 -7.90 -1.66
CA ILE A 84 13.24 -7.99 -3.01
C ILE A 84 13.57 -6.60 -3.57
N PHE A 85 12.56 -5.73 -3.72
CA PHE A 85 12.74 -4.46 -4.42
C PHE A 85 13.57 -3.44 -3.63
N LEU A 86 13.30 -3.29 -2.34
CA LEU A 86 14.03 -2.33 -1.50
C LEU A 86 15.51 -2.70 -1.35
N PRO A 87 15.89 -3.96 -1.06
CA PRO A 87 17.30 -4.38 -1.06
C PRO A 87 18.00 -4.16 -2.40
N ALA A 88 17.32 -4.41 -3.53
CA ALA A 88 17.87 -4.12 -4.85
C ALA A 88 18.17 -2.61 -5.03
N GLY A 89 17.24 -1.76 -4.63
CA GLY A 89 17.42 -0.30 -4.64
C GLY A 89 18.56 0.13 -3.75
N TRP A 90 18.64 -0.42 -2.54
CA TRP A 90 19.72 -0.15 -1.59
C TRP A 90 21.08 -0.55 -2.15
N LYS A 91 21.17 -1.76 -2.74
CA LYS A 91 22.39 -2.25 -3.38
C LYS A 91 22.87 -1.33 -4.50
N LEU A 92 21.97 -0.91 -5.40
CA LEU A 92 22.31 0.06 -6.44
C LEU A 92 22.76 1.42 -5.87
N ALA A 93 22.11 1.90 -4.83
CA ALA A 93 22.41 3.17 -4.20
C ALA A 93 23.85 3.27 -3.70
N TYR A 94 24.40 2.16 -3.20
CA TYR A 94 25.75 2.10 -2.62
C TYR A 94 26.80 1.47 -3.56
N HIS A 95 26.42 0.43 -4.30
CA HIS A 95 27.33 -0.38 -5.09
C HIS A 95 27.11 -0.26 -6.61
N GLY A 96 26.26 0.66 -7.07
CA GLY A 96 26.09 0.92 -8.50
C GLY A 96 27.40 1.38 -9.13
N ARG A 97 27.77 0.82 -10.28
CA ARG A 97 29.03 1.15 -10.99
C ARG A 97 29.04 2.52 -11.62
N SER A 98 27.88 3.03 -11.98
CA SER A 98 27.72 4.36 -12.56
C SER A 98 26.96 5.29 -11.63
N LEU A 99 27.16 6.59 -11.83
CA LEU A 99 26.40 7.61 -11.12
C LEU A 99 24.87 7.46 -11.35
N TRP A 100 24.49 7.06 -12.57
CA TRP A 100 23.10 6.83 -12.92
C TRP A 100 22.48 5.69 -12.12
N LEU A 101 23.16 4.55 -11.98
CA LEU A 101 22.69 3.42 -11.20
C LEU A 101 22.56 3.78 -9.72
N LYS A 102 23.54 4.53 -9.17
CA LYS A 102 23.45 5.04 -7.80
C LYS A 102 22.28 6.00 -7.61
N ALA A 103 22.08 6.93 -8.55
CA ALA A 103 20.97 7.88 -8.50
C ALA A 103 19.61 7.15 -8.57
N MET A 104 19.48 6.17 -9.46
CA MET A 104 18.28 5.34 -9.59
C MET A 104 17.97 4.56 -8.29
N GLY A 105 18.98 3.92 -7.70
CA GLY A 105 18.82 3.21 -6.43
C GLY A 105 18.40 4.13 -5.28
N ARG A 106 19.02 5.30 -5.16
CA ARG A 106 18.66 6.32 -4.15
C ARG A 106 17.24 6.85 -4.36
N GLY A 107 16.90 7.14 -5.62
CA GLY A 107 15.56 7.60 -5.98
C GLY A 107 14.49 6.57 -5.61
N TYR A 108 14.74 5.28 -5.88
CA TYR A 108 13.82 4.21 -5.52
C TYR A 108 13.65 4.07 -3.99
N VAL A 109 14.75 4.14 -3.23
CA VAL A 109 14.69 4.09 -1.75
C VAL A 109 13.89 5.26 -1.19
N LEU A 110 14.13 6.49 -1.68
CA LEU A 110 13.40 7.69 -1.26
C LEU A 110 11.91 7.60 -1.64
N ALA A 111 11.60 7.14 -2.86
CA ALA A 111 10.21 6.92 -3.29
C ALA A 111 9.50 5.90 -2.40
N THR A 112 10.19 4.82 -2.00
CA THR A 112 9.66 3.82 -1.05
C THR A 112 9.27 4.47 0.28
N VAL A 113 10.11 5.33 0.85
CA VAL A 113 9.78 6.07 2.09
C VAL A 113 8.53 6.95 1.89
N GLY A 114 8.47 7.69 0.78
CA GLY A 114 7.30 8.50 0.45
C GLY A 114 6.01 7.69 0.34
N ILE A 115 6.07 6.52 -0.30
CA ILE A 115 4.91 5.62 -0.46
C ILE A 115 4.50 5.02 0.90
N ILE A 116 5.44 4.66 1.77
CA ILE A 116 5.12 4.16 3.13
C ILE A 116 4.36 5.24 3.90
N VAL A 117 4.90 6.45 3.95
CA VAL A 117 4.28 7.55 4.71
C VAL A 117 2.90 7.90 4.14
N GLY A 118 2.80 8.08 2.83
CA GLY A 118 1.53 8.34 2.15
C GLY A 118 0.54 7.19 2.31
N GLY A 119 1.02 5.95 2.21
CA GLY A 119 0.23 4.73 2.31
C GLY A 119 -0.38 4.44 3.68
N LEU A 120 0.15 5.05 4.75
CA LEU A 120 -0.46 4.98 6.08
C LEU A 120 -1.74 5.82 6.19
N THR A 121 -1.89 6.83 5.35
CA THR A 121 -3.01 7.79 5.39
C THR A 121 -3.91 7.73 4.16
N ASP A 122 -3.47 7.03 3.10
CA ASP A 122 -4.27 6.83 1.89
C ASP A 122 -3.89 5.52 1.18
N HIS A 123 -4.75 5.05 0.26
CA HIS A 123 -4.46 3.89 -0.58
C HIS A 123 -3.85 4.33 -1.92
N VAL A 124 -2.55 4.63 -1.91
CA VAL A 124 -1.81 5.17 -3.05
C VAL A 124 -1.96 4.30 -4.31
N TYR A 125 -2.05 2.97 -4.16
CA TYR A 125 -2.19 2.03 -5.30
C TYR A 125 -3.64 1.83 -5.77
N PHE A 126 -4.60 2.52 -5.19
CA PHE A 126 -5.95 2.58 -5.76
C PHE A 126 -5.92 3.16 -7.19
N ASN A 127 -5.02 4.11 -7.42
CA ASN A 127 -4.76 4.59 -8.78
C ASN A 127 -3.92 3.57 -9.53
N THR A 128 -4.50 2.98 -10.59
CA THR A 128 -3.85 1.97 -11.44
C THR A 128 -2.51 2.45 -12.00
N GLN A 129 -2.40 3.73 -12.35
CA GLN A 129 -1.16 4.33 -12.86
C GLN A 129 -0.04 4.27 -11.81
N MET A 130 -0.35 4.58 -10.55
CA MET A 130 0.61 4.50 -9.45
C MET A 130 1.01 3.06 -9.14
N GLY A 131 0.06 2.13 -9.23
CA GLY A 131 0.35 0.69 -9.09
C GLY A 131 1.30 0.21 -10.20
N LEU A 132 1.01 0.51 -11.47
CA LEU A 132 1.87 0.17 -12.59
C LEU A 132 3.27 0.78 -12.46
N LEU A 133 3.35 2.06 -12.08
CA LEU A 133 4.63 2.74 -11.86
C LEU A 133 5.45 2.05 -10.77
N PHE A 134 4.83 1.70 -9.65
CA PHE A 134 5.50 1.00 -8.55
C PHE A 134 6.12 -0.34 -9.00
N TRP A 135 5.32 -1.20 -9.64
CA TRP A 135 5.78 -2.50 -10.08
C TRP A 135 6.86 -2.39 -11.17
N THR A 136 6.69 -1.46 -12.11
CA THR A 136 7.67 -1.22 -13.18
C THR A 136 8.99 -0.71 -12.63
N LEU A 137 8.97 0.29 -11.76
CA LEU A 137 10.19 0.83 -11.15
C LEU A 137 10.87 -0.18 -10.24
N GLY A 138 10.12 -0.96 -9.46
CA GLY A 138 10.65 -2.05 -8.65
C GLY A 138 11.34 -3.12 -9.49
N GLY A 139 10.68 -3.57 -10.57
CA GLY A 139 11.24 -4.55 -11.50
C GLY A 139 12.48 -4.06 -12.24
N LEU A 140 12.47 -2.80 -12.72
CA LEU A 140 13.64 -2.18 -13.35
C LEU A 140 14.80 -2.03 -12.37
N THR A 141 14.54 -1.63 -11.14
CA THR A 141 15.56 -1.52 -10.09
C THR A 141 16.20 -2.87 -9.81
N LEU A 142 15.38 -3.92 -9.68
CA LEU A 142 15.86 -5.29 -9.50
C LEU A 142 16.71 -5.78 -10.69
N LEU A 143 16.23 -5.55 -11.92
CA LEU A 143 16.96 -5.91 -13.13
C LEU A 143 18.34 -5.23 -13.18
N CYS A 144 18.37 -3.91 -12.96
CA CYS A 144 19.61 -3.14 -12.95
C CYS A 144 20.57 -3.60 -11.85
N ALA A 145 20.05 -3.98 -10.67
CA ALA A 145 20.87 -4.52 -9.59
C ALA A 145 21.52 -5.85 -9.99
N ARG A 146 20.77 -6.74 -10.63
CA ARG A 146 21.29 -8.03 -11.13
C ARG A 146 22.33 -7.88 -12.25
N LEU A 147 22.05 -7.02 -13.23
CA LEU A 147 23.01 -6.75 -14.31
C LEU A 147 24.29 -6.09 -13.78
N ASN A 148 24.19 -5.22 -12.79
CA ASN A 148 25.36 -4.62 -12.14
C ASN A 148 26.27 -5.67 -11.47
N GLU A 149 25.72 -6.79 -10.99
CA GLU A 149 26.47 -7.91 -10.40
C GLU A 149 27.17 -8.78 -11.46
N GLN A 150 26.49 -9.06 -12.58
CA GLN A 150 27.00 -9.97 -13.61
C GLN A 150 28.20 -9.44 -14.39
N CYS A 151 28.42 -8.14 -14.32
CA CYS A 151 29.59 -7.55 -14.95
C CYS A 151 30.84 -7.55 -14.03
N ASP A 152 30.80 -8.06 -12.79
CA ASP A 152 31.92 -8.33 -11.92
C ASP A 152 32.59 -9.61 -12.29
#